data_bcd15a91f224182dbfcbda1fd2e06fe9
#
_entry.id   bcd15a91f224182dbfcbda1fd2e06fe9
#
_cell.length_a   1.000
_cell.length_b   1.000
_cell.length_c   1.000
_cell.angle_alpha   90.00
_cell.angle_beta   90.00
_cell.angle_gamma   90.00
#
_symmetry.space_group_name_H-M   'P 1'
#
loop_
_entity.id
_entity.type
_entity.pdbx_description
1 polymer ?
#
loop_
_entity_poly.entity_id
_entity_poly.type
_entity_poly.pdbx_seq_one_letter_code
_entity_poly.pdbx_strand_id
1 'polypeptide(L)'
;NREDYEKALKKVEEDLGKEYPLIINGERIYTDDKVRSFNPSNREETIGYVSKANKELAEKALEAAKEAFKTWRTVAPEVRADILFRAAAITRRRKHEFSALLTKEGGKPWKEADADTAEAIDFMEYYGRQMLELKDGKPVNSRPGEYNQFDYLPIGVSVVISPWNFAYAIMAGTTVAPVVTGNTVLLKPSSNTPVISYKFMEVLEL
;
A
#
# COMPACT_ATOMS: atom_id res chain seq x y z
N ASN A 1 -23.84 -0.57 0.06
CA ASN A 1 -25.14 -0.11 0.52
C ASN A 1 -25.05 0.53 1.90
N ARG A 2 -26.07 1.33 2.30
CA ARG A 2 -26.02 2.11 3.55
C ARG A 2 -25.86 1.21 4.78
N GLU A 3 -26.64 0.15 4.89
CA GLU A 3 -26.57 -0.80 6.02
C GLU A 3 -25.18 -1.45 6.15
N ASP A 4 -24.55 -1.83 5.05
CA ASP A 4 -23.23 -2.46 5.07
C ASP A 4 -22.16 -1.46 5.50
N TYR A 5 -22.32 -0.19 5.10
CA TYR A 5 -21.43 0.87 5.53
C TYR A 5 -21.59 1.21 7.02
N GLU A 6 -22.85 1.26 7.53
CA GLU A 6 -23.12 1.46 8.95
C GLU A 6 -22.56 0.31 9.80
N LYS A 7 -22.62 -0.93 9.32
CA LYS A 7 -21.94 -2.09 9.96
C LYS A 7 -20.41 -1.92 9.95
N ALA A 8 -19.85 -1.46 8.85
CA ALA A 8 -18.41 -1.22 8.73
C ALA A 8 -17.93 -0.10 9.67
N LEU A 9 -18.69 0.98 9.83
CA LEU A 9 -18.40 2.02 10.83
C LEU A 9 -18.35 1.46 12.25
N LYS A 10 -19.32 0.63 12.64
CA LYS A 10 -19.31 -0.04 13.95
C LYS A 10 -18.08 -0.92 14.15
N LYS A 11 -17.69 -1.68 13.10
CA LYS A 11 -16.49 -2.51 13.15
C LYS A 11 -15.21 -1.67 13.31
N VAL A 12 -15.12 -0.52 12.65
CA VAL A 12 -14.00 0.41 12.84
C VAL A 12 -14.00 0.98 14.27
N GLU A 13 -15.16 1.24 14.84
CA GLU A 13 -15.30 1.71 16.23
C GLU A 13 -14.76 0.70 17.26
N GLU A 14 -14.84 -0.61 17.00
CA GLU A 14 -14.26 -1.66 17.84
C GLU A 14 -12.72 -1.66 17.85
N ASP A 15 -12.11 -1.08 16.80
CA ASP A 15 -10.66 -0.97 16.64
C ASP A 15 -10.08 0.35 17.15
N LEU A 16 -10.91 1.30 17.59
CA LEU A 16 -10.46 2.61 18.06
C LEU A 16 -9.49 2.51 19.25
N GLY A 17 -8.45 3.35 19.20
CA GLY A 17 -7.46 3.44 20.27
C GLY A 17 -6.41 2.33 20.28
N LYS A 18 -6.46 1.38 19.35
CA LYS A 18 -5.45 0.32 19.23
C LYS A 18 -4.08 0.86 18.86
N GLU A 19 -3.05 0.08 19.22
CA GLU A 19 -1.67 0.35 18.84
C GLU A 19 -1.29 -0.44 17.60
N TYR A 20 -0.57 0.24 16.69
CA TYR A 20 -0.12 -0.30 15.42
C TYR A 20 1.42 -0.25 15.34
N PRO A 21 2.10 -1.38 15.09
CA PRO A 21 3.55 -1.44 15.00
C PRO A 21 4.06 -0.93 13.65
N LEU A 22 5.38 -0.73 13.58
CA LEU A 22 6.12 -0.77 12.33
C LEU A 22 6.20 -2.21 11.83
N ILE A 23 6.23 -2.39 10.51
CA ILE A 23 6.48 -3.69 9.88
C ILE A 23 7.80 -3.58 9.12
N ILE A 24 8.82 -4.31 9.56
CA ILE A 24 10.14 -4.35 8.92
C ILE A 24 10.53 -5.81 8.76
N ASN A 25 10.70 -6.26 7.52
CA ASN A 25 11.04 -7.64 7.20
C ASN A 25 10.11 -8.68 7.85
N GLY A 26 8.80 -8.40 7.88
CA GLY A 26 7.79 -9.25 8.52
C GLY A 26 7.72 -9.13 10.05
N GLU A 27 8.69 -8.47 10.70
CA GLU A 27 8.67 -8.23 12.14
C GLU A 27 7.77 -7.05 12.50
N ARG A 28 6.97 -7.20 13.55
CA ARG A 28 6.14 -6.13 14.12
C ARG A 28 6.88 -5.49 15.30
N ILE A 29 7.25 -4.21 15.13
CA ILE A 29 8.08 -3.46 16.07
C ILE A 29 7.26 -2.34 16.69
N TYR A 30 7.02 -2.41 17.99
CA TYR A 30 6.40 -1.35 18.77
C TYR A 30 7.47 -0.42 19.33
N THR A 31 7.22 0.88 19.29
CA THR A 31 8.11 1.91 19.85
C THR A 31 7.37 2.78 20.86
N ASP A 32 8.11 3.41 21.77
CA ASP A 32 7.52 4.34 22.75
C ASP A 32 7.06 5.65 22.08
N ASP A 33 7.80 6.12 21.06
CA ASP A 33 7.42 7.30 20.27
C ASP A 33 6.33 6.89 19.23
N LYS A 34 5.15 7.49 19.36
CA LYS A 34 3.97 7.14 18.56
C LYS A 34 3.29 8.38 17.99
N VAL A 35 2.69 8.22 16.82
CA VAL A 35 1.73 9.18 16.29
C VAL A 35 0.34 8.80 16.79
N ARG A 36 -0.35 9.73 17.44
CA ARG A 36 -1.77 9.62 17.70
C ARG A 36 -2.54 10.03 16.45
N SER A 37 -3.24 9.09 15.84
CA SER A 37 -4.25 9.37 14.82
C SER A 37 -5.59 9.64 15.48
N PHE A 38 -6.29 10.68 15.07
CA PHE A 38 -7.57 11.08 15.65
C PHE A 38 -8.56 11.47 14.55
N ASN A 39 -9.83 11.40 14.86
CA ASN A 39 -10.89 11.83 13.96
C ASN A 39 -10.89 13.38 13.85
N PRO A 40 -10.66 13.96 12.65
CA PRO A 40 -10.62 15.41 12.49
C PRO A 40 -11.95 16.11 12.79
N SER A 41 -13.07 15.37 12.73
CA SER A 41 -14.40 15.88 13.07
C SER A 41 -14.71 15.80 14.57
N ASN A 42 -13.95 14.97 15.33
CA ASN A 42 -14.05 14.82 16.76
C ASN A 42 -12.67 14.50 17.36
N ARG A 43 -11.91 15.50 17.74
CA ARG A 43 -10.51 15.35 18.19
C ARG A 43 -10.32 14.52 19.45
N GLU A 44 -11.38 14.28 20.23
CA GLU A 44 -11.35 13.40 21.39
C GLU A 44 -11.37 11.91 20.97
N GLU A 45 -11.91 11.60 19.78
CA GLU A 45 -11.96 10.24 19.25
C GLU A 45 -10.59 9.85 18.67
N THR A 46 -9.88 8.97 19.37
CA THR A 46 -8.59 8.43 18.90
C THR A 46 -8.84 7.23 18.00
N ILE A 47 -8.34 7.31 16.75
CA ILE A 47 -8.39 6.21 15.79
C ILE A 47 -7.37 5.14 16.15
N GLY A 48 -6.15 5.55 16.48
CA GLY A 48 -5.10 4.62 16.91
C GLY A 48 -3.79 5.32 17.24
N TYR A 49 -2.85 4.54 17.76
CA TYR A 49 -1.48 4.95 18.04
C TYR A 49 -0.54 4.16 17.15
N VAL A 50 0.20 4.85 16.29
CA VAL A 50 1.10 4.20 15.32
C VAL A 50 2.55 4.46 15.71
N SER A 51 3.34 3.41 15.83
CA SER A 51 4.78 3.47 16.17
C SER A 51 5.56 4.29 15.15
N LYS A 52 6.47 5.15 15.61
CA LYS A 52 7.37 5.94 14.76
C LYS A 52 8.73 5.27 14.65
N ALA A 53 9.29 5.29 13.45
CA ALA A 53 10.66 4.86 13.24
C ALA A 53 11.63 5.98 13.59
N ASN A 54 12.72 5.62 14.29
CA ASN A 54 13.89 6.43 14.41
C ASN A 54 14.86 6.15 13.24
N LYS A 55 16.03 6.80 13.24
CA LYS A 55 17.03 6.64 12.20
C LYS A 55 17.53 5.19 12.08
N GLU A 56 17.79 4.52 13.19
CA GLU A 56 18.28 3.14 13.22
C GLU A 56 17.28 2.16 12.63
N LEU A 57 15.98 2.32 12.93
CA LEU A 57 14.92 1.52 12.34
C LEU A 57 14.71 1.80 10.85
N ALA A 58 14.92 3.06 10.43
CA ALA A 58 14.88 3.40 9.01
C ALA A 58 16.05 2.76 8.24
N GLU A 59 17.26 2.76 8.83
CA GLU A 59 18.41 2.06 8.26
C GLU A 59 18.20 0.54 8.22
N LYS A 60 17.67 -0.06 9.31
CA LYS A 60 17.28 -1.49 9.33
C LYS A 60 16.29 -1.81 8.21
N ALA A 61 15.29 -0.97 8.00
CA ALA A 61 14.30 -1.16 6.94
C ALA A 61 14.93 -1.06 5.54
N LEU A 62 15.86 -0.13 5.34
CA LEU A 62 16.58 0.01 4.06
C LEU A 62 17.42 -1.23 3.76
N GLU A 63 18.17 -1.74 4.73
CA GLU A 63 18.97 -2.96 4.51
C GLU A 63 18.09 -4.18 4.26
N ALA A 64 16.97 -4.33 4.96
CA ALA A 64 15.99 -5.37 4.70
C ALA A 64 15.42 -5.28 3.27
N ALA A 65 15.09 -4.07 2.81
CA ALA A 65 14.58 -3.86 1.45
C ALA A 65 15.64 -4.15 0.37
N LYS A 66 16.92 -3.80 0.60
CA LYS A 66 18.03 -4.14 -0.30
C LYS A 66 18.24 -5.65 -0.38
N GLU A 67 18.16 -6.35 0.73
CA GLU A 67 18.30 -7.81 0.75
C GLU A 67 17.14 -8.49 0.01
N ALA A 68 15.89 -8.10 0.30
CA ALA A 68 14.71 -8.60 -0.38
C ALA A 68 14.73 -8.33 -1.89
N PHE A 69 15.29 -7.20 -2.33
CA PHE A 69 15.42 -6.87 -3.74
C PHE A 69 16.20 -7.93 -4.54
N LYS A 70 17.21 -8.55 -3.94
CA LYS A 70 18.05 -9.54 -4.64
C LYS A 70 17.24 -10.71 -5.21
N THR A 71 16.21 -11.14 -4.48
CA THR A 71 15.32 -12.23 -4.87
C THR A 71 14.06 -11.72 -5.57
N TRP A 72 13.45 -10.66 -5.06
CA TRP A 72 12.20 -10.12 -5.61
C TRP A 72 12.32 -9.69 -7.07
N ARG A 73 13.44 -9.09 -7.45
CA ARG A 73 13.72 -8.68 -8.84
C ARG A 73 13.69 -9.84 -9.84
N THR A 74 13.88 -11.07 -9.41
CA THR A 74 13.90 -12.27 -10.26
C THR A 74 12.58 -13.03 -10.28
N VAL A 75 11.61 -12.63 -9.45
CA VAL A 75 10.27 -13.22 -9.47
C VAL A 75 9.58 -12.88 -10.78
N ALA A 76 8.94 -13.87 -11.40
CA ALA A 76 8.27 -13.69 -12.67
C ALA A 76 7.21 -12.57 -12.62
N PRO A 77 7.12 -11.73 -13.66
CA PRO A 77 6.14 -10.63 -13.72
C PRO A 77 4.70 -11.06 -13.48
N GLU A 78 4.34 -12.24 -13.96
CA GLU A 78 3.00 -12.83 -13.79
C GLU A 78 2.68 -13.09 -12.30
N VAL A 79 3.65 -13.60 -11.55
CA VAL A 79 3.50 -13.85 -10.12
C VAL A 79 3.33 -12.53 -9.36
N ARG A 80 4.11 -11.50 -9.71
CA ARG A 80 3.99 -10.18 -9.10
C ARG A 80 2.65 -9.53 -9.43
N ALA A 81 2.17 -9.65 -10.68
CA ALA A 81 0.86 -9.14 -11.09
C ALA A 81 -0.29 -9.87 -10.35
N ASP A 82 -0.20 -11.19 -10.19
CA ASP A 82 -1.21 -11.99 -9.47
C ASP A 82 -1.35 -11.55 -7.99
N ILE A 83 -0.26 -11.17 -7.34
CA ILE A 83 -0.30 -10.59 -5.98
C ILE A 83 -1.15 -9.32 -5.96
N LEU A 84 -0.99 -8.43 -6.94
CA LEU A 84 -1.81 -7.22 -7.04
C LEU A 84 -3.29 -7.54 -7.29
N PHE A 85 -3.59 -8.51 -8.14
CA PHE A 85 -4.98 -8.92 -8.40
C PHE A 85 -5.63 -9.52 -7.15
N ARG A 86 -4.90 -10.31 -6.39
CA ARG A 86 -5.37 -10.82 -5.09
C ARG A 86 -5.59 -9.70 -4.09
N ALA A 87 -4.67 -8.74 -3.97
CA ALA A 87 -4.81 -7.57 -3.12
C ALA A 87 -6.04 -6.72 -3.51
N ALA A 88 -6.27 -6.51 -4.81
CA ALA A 88 -7.46 -5.84 -5.32
C ALA A 88 -8.75 -6.58 -4.95
N ALA A 89 -8.77 -7.92 -5.07
CA ALA A 89 -9.91 -8.74 -4.68
C ALA A 89 -10.19 -8.69 -3.18
N ILE A 90 -9.16 -8.69 -2.33
CA ILE A 90 -9.30 -8.55 -0.87
C ILE A 90 -9.85 -7.16 -0.53
N THR A 91 -9.27 -6.11 -1.11
CA THR A 91 -9.72 -4.73 -0.90
C THR A 91 -11.18 -4.56 -1.33
N ARG A 92 -11.59 -5.15 -2.45
CA ARG A 92 -12.98 -5.12 -2.94
C ARG A 92 -13.95 -5.79 -1.96
N ARG A 93 -13.58 -6.91 -1.35
CA ARG A 93 -14.39 -7.57 -0.31
C ARG A 93 -14.49 -6.75 0.97
N ARG A 94 -13.43 -6.01 1.33
CA ARG A 94 -13.35 -5.18 2.54
C ARG A 94 -13.63 -3.71 2.26
N LYS A 95 -14.20 -3.36 1.09
CA LYS A 95 -14.34 -1.99 0.60
C LYS A 95 -15.00 -1.06 1.63
N HIS A 96 -16.09 -1.49 2.24
CA HIS A 96 -16.78 -0.66 3.23
C HIS A 96 -15.97 -0.45 4.52
N GLU A 97 -15.15 -1.42 4.93
CA GLU A 97 -14.25 -1.30 6.08
C GLU A 97 -13.19 -0.20 5.83
N PHE A 98 -12.52 -0.24 4.68
CA PHE A 98 -11.54 0.79 4.31
C PHE A 98 -12.19 2.16 4.15
N SER A 99 -13.33 2.24 3.49
CA SER A 99 -14.08 3.49 3.31
C SER A 99 -14.56 4.07 4.66
N ALA A 100 -15.02 3.23 5.59
CA ALA A 100 -15.39 3.65 6.93
C ALA A 100 -14.19 4.20 7.72
N LEU A 101 -13.03 3.54 7.61
CA LEU A 101 -11.80 4.03 8.24
C LEU A 101 -11.37 5.37 7.64
N LEU A 102 -11.44 5.55 6.33
CA LEU A 102 -11.16 6.83 5.67
C LEU A 102 -12.10 7.94 6.12
N THR A 103 -13.37 7.62 6.40
CA THR A 103 -14.31 8.59 6.99
C THR A 103 -13.91 8.98 8.40
N LYS A 104 -13.51 8.02 9.23
CA LYS A 104 -13.11 8.28 10.62
C LYS A 104 -11.74 8.95 10.72
N GLU A 105 -10.73 8.42 10.03
CA GLU A 105 -9.34 8.91 10.11
C GLU A 105 -9.09 10.13 9.22
N GLY A 106 -9.62 10.14 7.99
CA GLY A 106 -9.42 11.21 7.01
C GLY A 106 -10.48 12.30 7.01
N GLY A 107 -11.59 12.11 7.74
CA GLY A 107 -12.72 13.05 7.75
C GLY A 107 -13.47 13.11 6.41
N LYS A 108 -13.34 12.11 5.55
CA LYS A 108 -13.98 12.09 4.24
C LYS A 108 -15.47 11.80 4.32
N PRO A 109 -16.32 12.52 3.54
CA PRO A 109 -17.70 12.07 3.31
C PRO A 109 -17.72 10.68 2.70
N TRP A 110 -18.74 9.88 3.02
CA TRP A 110 -18.84 8.50 2.55
C TRP A 110 -18.58 8.32 1.05
N LYS A 111 -19.20 9.15 0.20
CA LYS A 111 -19.06 9.06 -1.24
C LYS A 111 -17.60 9.21 -1.71
N GLU A 112 -16.85 10.11 -1.08
CA GLU A 112 -15.44 10.33 -1.42
C GLU A 112 -14.53 9.24 -0.82
N ALA A 113 -14.84 8.74 0.36
CA ALA A 113 -14.15 7.61 0.97
C ALA A 113 -14.34 6.32 0.16
N ASP A 114 -15.54 6.10 -0.37
CA ASP A 114 -15.84 4.99 -1.27
C ASP A 114 -15.09 5.10 -2.60
N ALA A 115 -15.00 6.31 -3.16
CA ALA A 115 -14.23 6.58 -4.38
C ALA A 115 -12.72 6.39 -4.18
N ASP A 116 -12.15 6.85 -3.07
CA ASP A 116 -10.74 6.64 -2.71
C ASP A 116 -10.41 5.14 -2.63
N THR A 117 -11.26 4.36 -1.96
CA THR A 117 -11.08 2.90 -1.89
C THR A 117 -11.23 2.24 -3.26
N ALA A 118 -12.17 2.69 -4.09
CA ALA A 118 -12.36 2.17 -5.44
C ALA A 118 -11.14 2.46 -6.33
N GLU A 119 -10.59 3.65 -6.27
CA GLU A 119 -9.39 4.05 -7.01
C GLU A 119 -8.16 3.22 -6.58
N ALA A 120 -8.02 2.90 -5.30
CA ALA A 120 -6.96 1.98 -4.84
C ALA A 120 -7.08 0.59 -5.50
N ILE A 121 -8.30 0.07 -5.64
CA ILE A 121 -8.56 -1.19 -6.35
C ILE A 121 -8.17 -1.05 -7.83
N ASP A 122 -8.56 0.05 -8.46
CA ASP A 122 -8.27 0.32 -9.87
C ASP A 122 -6.76 0.41 -10.13
N PHE A 123 -5.99 1.05 -9.26
CA PHE A 123 -4.52 1.07 -9.36
C PHE A 123 -3.91 -0.33 -9.30
N MET A 124 -4.34 -1.18 -8.38
CA MET A 124 -3.84 -2.55 -8.27
C MET A 124 -4.16 -3.37 -9.54
N GLU A 125 -5.38 -3.28 -10.04
CA GLU A 125 -5.81 -3.95 -11.28
C GLU A 125 -5.06 -3.39 -12.51
N TYR A 126 -4.94 -2.08 -12.62
CA TYR A 126 -4.30 -1.42 -13.75
C TYR A 126 -2.81 -1.74 -13.82
N TYR A 127 -2.08 -1.54 -12.73
CA TYR A 127 -0.63 -1.79 -12.74
C TYR A 127 -0.27 -3.26 -12.87
N GLY A 128 -1.10 -4.17 -12.34
CA GLY A 128 -0.95 -5.60 -12.61
C GLY A 128 -1.03 -5.91 -14.11
N ARG A 129 -2.04 -5.36 -14.82
CA ARG A 129 -2.20 -5.53 -16.28
C ARG A 129 -1.07 -4.87 -17.07
N GLN A 130 -0.69 -3.65 -16.69
CA GLN A 130 0.42 -2.96 -17.35
C GLN A 130 1.74 -3.72 -17.23
N MET A 131 2.01 -4.36 -16.08
CA MET A 131 3.19 -5.21 -15.94
C MET A 131 3.16 -6.42 -16.88
N LEU A 132 1.99 -7.03 -17.07
CA LEU A 132 1.84 -8.15 -18.03
C LEU A 132 2.05 -7.71 -19.49
N GLU A 133 1.71 -6.47 -19.83
CA GLU A 133 2.01 -5.90 -21.16
C GLU A 133 3.49 -5.57 -21.34
N LEU A 134 4.18 -5.18 -20.26
CA LEU A 134 5.60 -4.78 -20.28
C LEU A 134 6.58 -5.94 -20.09
N LYS A 135 6.11 -7.13 -19.72
CA LYS A 135 6.95 -8.27 -19.33
C LYS A 135 7.92 -8.73 -20.43
N ASP A 136 7.50 -8.64 -21.69
CA ASP A 136 8.27 -9.06 -22.86
C ASP A 136 9.03 -7.88 -23.51
N GLY A 137 9.13 -6.75 -22.80
CA GLY A 137 9.79 -5.54 -23.27
C GLY A 137 9.02 -4.81 -24.37
N LYS A 138 9.74 -4.21 -25.30
CA LYS A 138 9.18 -3.53 -26.48
C LYS A 138 9.72 -4.14 -27.76
N PRO A 139 8.89 -4.21 -28.83
CA PRO A 139 9.38 -4.59 -30.15
C PRO A 139 10.52 -3.69 -30.60
N VAL A 140 11.58 -4.28 -31.10
CA VAL A 140 12.73 -3.59 -31.68
C VAL A 140 13.07 -4.20 -33.05
N ASN A 141 13.63 -3.40 -33.94
CA ASN A 141 14.07 -3.88 -35.25
C ASN A 141 15.43 -4.56 -35.13
N SER A 142 15.55 -5.77 -35.70
CA SER A 142 16.82 -6.48 -35.86
C SER A 142 17.26 -6.47 -37.35
N ARG A 143 18.54 -6.45 -37.58
CA ARG A 143 19.13 -6.64 -38.91
C ARG A 143 19.49 -8.12 -39.14
N PRO A 144 19.68 -8.58 -40.36
CA PRO A 144 20.14 -9.93 -40.61
C PRO A 144 21.44 -10.22 -39.85
N GLY A 145 21.44 -11.30 -39.05
CA GLY A 145 22.54 -11.69 -38.16
C GLY A 145 22.57 -11.03 -36.78
N GLU A 146 21.59 -10.16 -36.45
CA GLU A 146 21.44 -9.53 -35.14
C GLU A 146 20.15 -10.01 -34.48
N TYR A 147 20.18 -10.15 -33.16
CA TYR A 147 18.98 -10.33 -32.30
C TYR A 147 18.95 -9.21 -31.27
N ASN A 148 18.07 -8.26 -31.47
CA ASN A 148 17.91 -7.09 -30.59
C ASN A 148 16.71 -7.28 -29.67
N GLN A 149 16.89 -6.99 -28.38
CA GLN A 149 15.86 -7.07 -27.35
C GLN A 149 15.87 -5.79 -26.51
N PHE A 150 14.69 -5.35 -26.09
CA PHE A 150 14.52 -4.23 -25.17
C PHE A 150 13.75 -4.70 -23.95
N ASP A 151 14.41 -4.73 -22.80
CA ASP A 151 13.82 -5.16 -21.54
C ASP A 151 13.75 -4.02 -20.52
N TYR A 152 12.73 -4.07 -19.67
CA TYR A 152 12.64 -3.20 -18.49
C TYR A 152 13.26 -3.92 -17.29
N LEU A 153 14.13 -3.22 -16.55
CA LEU A 153 14.79 -3.76 -15.36
C LEU A 153 14.35 -3.00 -14.12
N PRO A 154 14.12 -3.70 -13.00
CA PRO A 154 13.90 -3.05 -11.72
C PRO A 154 15.16 -2.32 -11.25
N ILE A 155 14.98 -1.15 -10.65
CA ILE A 155 16.07 -0.22 -10.31
C ILE A 155 16.55 -0.31 -8.85
N GLY A 156 15.80 -0.98 -7.95
CA GLY A 156 16.23 -1.17 -6.56
C GLY A 156 15.16 -0.91 -5.51
N VAL A 157 15.51 -0.17 -4.46
CA VAL A 157 14.61 0.20 -3.38
C VAL A 157 13.95 1.54 -3.71
N SER A 158 12.64 1.58 -3.64
CA SER A 158 11.82 2.79 -3.77
C SER A 158 11.38 3.29 -2.41
N VAL A 159 11.29 4.59 -2.22
CA VAL A 159 10.70 5.21 -1.03
C VAL A 159 9.38 5.87 -1.42
N VAL A 160 8.31 5.48 -0.75
CA VAL A 160 6.97 6.04 -0.95
C VAL A 160 6.63 6.96 0.22
N ILE A 161 6.37 8.23 -0.07
CA ILE A 161 5.96 9.25 0.90
C ILE A 161 4.63 9.80 0.44
N SER A 162 3.54 9.14 0.86
CA SER A 162 2.20 9.45 0.39
C SER A 162 1.56 10.60 1.14
N PRO A 163 0.68 11.39 0.47
CA PRO A 163 -0.13 12.43 1.10
C PRO A 163 -1.30 11.81 1.90
N TRP A 164 -2.04 12.68 2.60
CA TRP A 164 -3.20 12.30 3.41
C TRP A 164 -4.54 12.42 2.69
N ASN A 165 -4.62 13.22 1.62
CA ASN A 165 -5.89 13.60 0.98
C ASN A 165 -6.54 12.48 0.14
N PHE A 166 -5.73 11.56 -0.40
CA PHE A 166 -6.15 10.28 -0.98
C PHE A 166 -5.34 9.18 -0.28
N ALA A 167 -5.65 9.03 0.99
CA ALA A 167 -4.82 8.29 1.92
C ALA A 167 -4.71 6.79 1.59
N TYR A 168 -5.67 6.24 0.90
CA TYR A 168 -5.62 4.86 0.44
C TYR A 168 -5.19 4.76 -1.03
N ALA A 169 -5.84 5.49 -1.95
CA ALA A 169 -5.58 5.37 -3.39
C ALA A 169 -4.15 5.73 -3.76
N ILE A 170 -3.68 6.93 -3.39
CA ILE A 170 -2.33 7.38 -3.79
C ILE A 170 -1.27 6.54 -3.07
N MET A 171 -1.47 6.21 -1.81
CA MET A 171 -0.57 5.36 -1.05
C MET A 171 -0.47 3.96 -1.69
N ALA A 172 -1.59 3.32 -1.99
CA ALA A 172 -1.62 2.02 -2.64
C ALA A 172 -0.98 2.09 -4.04
N GLY A 173 -1.41 3.03 -4.88
CA GLY A 173 -0.91 3.17 -6.26
C GLY A 173 0.60 3.38 -6.32
N THR A 174 1.14 4.31 -5.51
CA THR A 174 2.58 4.59 -5.48
C THR A 174 3.39 3.44 -4.87
N THR A 175 2.78 2.59 -4.04
CA THR A 175 3.43 1.41 -3.46
C THR A 175 3.43 0.22 -4.42
N VAL A 176 2.29 -0.08 -5.05
CA VAL A 176 2.17 -1.29 -5.87
C VAL A 176 2.84 -1.16 -7.23
N ALA A 177 2.97 0.06 -7.79
CA ALA A 177 3.65 0.29 -9.05
C ALA A 177 5.12 -0.15 -9.02
N PRO A 178 5.97 0.29 -8.07
CA PRO A 178 7.34 -0.22 -7.96
C PRO A 178 7.38 -1.70 -7.56
N VAL A 179 6.47 -2.18 -6.71
CA VAL A 179 6.43 -3.59 -6.29
C VAL A 179 6.23 -4.50 -7.50
N VAL A 180 5.22 -4.23 -8.33
CA VAL A 180 4.92 -5.09 -9.49
C VAL A 180 6.01 -5.06 -10.55
N THR A 181 6.76 -3.95 -10.65
CA THR A 181 7.91 -3.83 -11.56
C THR A 181 9.20 -4.43 -11.00
N GLY A 182 9.14 -5.14 -9.86
CA GLY A 182 10.25 -5.90 -9.30
C GLY A 182 11.16 -5.11 -8.34
N ASN A 183 10.75 -3.93 -7.93
CA ASN A 183 11.44 -3.14 -6.90
C ASN A 183 10.89 -3.46 -5.50
N THR A 184 11.67 -3.18 -4.47
CA THR A 184 11.20 -3.20 -3.08
C THR A 184 10.85 -1.79 -2.61
N VAL A 185 10.04 -1.68 -1.56
CA VAL A 185 9.45 -0.40 -1.13
C VAL A 185 9.61 -0.17 0.35
N LEU A 186 10.02 1.04 0.71
CA LEU A 186 9.87 1.61 2.03
C LEU A 186 8.65 2.54 2.01
N LEU A 187 7.58 2.14 2.65
CA LEU A 187 6.35 2.93 2.73
C LEU A 187 6.34 3.79 3.99
N LYS A 188 6.39 5.11 3.83
CA LYS A 188 6.17 6.11 4.86
C LYS A 188 4.84 6.81 4.64
N PRO A 189 3.78 6.45 5.36
CA PRO A 189 2.48 7.12 5.22
C PRO A 189 2.50 8.55 5.75
N SER A 190 1.44 9.30 5.46
CA SER A 190 1.19 10.57 6.13
C SER A 190 0.94 10.36 7.63
N SER A 191 1.46 11.26 8.47
CA SER A 191 1.17 11.25 9.90
C SER A 191 -0.28 11.55 10.24
N ASN A 192 -1.04 12.11 9.29
CA ASN A 192 -2.46 12.42 9.47
C ASN A 192 -3.38 11.21 9.27
N THR A 193 -2.91 10.20 8.51
CA THR A 193 -3.71 9.02 8.15
C THR A 193 -2.84 7.75 8.16
N PRO A 194 -2.20 7.40 9.30
CA PRO A 194 -1.27 6.28 9.33
C PRO A 194 -1.95 4.92 9.49
N VAL A 195 -3.17 4.86 10.09
CA VAL A 195 -3.84 3.59 10.38
C VAL A 195 -4.35 2.92 9.10
N ILE A 196 -4.87 3.69 8.13
CA ILE A 196 -5.27 3.15 6.83
C ILE A 196 -4.10 2.47 6.11
N SER A 197 -2.89 3.00 6.28
CA SER A 197 -1.68 2.43 5.68
C SER A 197 -1.29 1.10 6.33
N TYR A 198 -1.44 0.97 7.64
CA TYR A 198 -1.26 -0.30 8.32
C TYR A 198 -2.28 -1.34 7.83
N LYS A 199 -3.54 -0.95 7.68
CA LYS A 199 -4.61 -1.82 7.15
C LYS A 199 -4.36 -2.24 5.69
N PHE A 200 -3.69 -1.40 4.90
CA PHE A 200 -3.23 -1.79 3.57
C PHE A 200 -2.12 -2.85 3.62
N MET A 201 -1.18 -2.75 4.56
CA MET A 201 -0.15 -3.79 4.72
C MET A 201 -0.76 -5.16 5.06
N GLU A 202 -1.84 -5.21 5.87
CA GLU A 202 -2.59 -6.45 6.10
C GLU A 202 -3.11 -7.09 4.80
N VAL A 203 -3.44 -6.28 3.79
CA VAL A 203 -3.89 -6.78 2.48
C VAL A 203 -2.75 -7.39 1.69
N LEU A 204 -1.54 -6.83 1.79
CA LEU A 204 -0.36 -7.32 1.07
C LEU A 204 0.27 -8.57 1.72
N GLU A 205 -0.02 -8.80 3.00
CA GLU A 205 0.46 -9.98 3.76
C GLU A 205 -0.44 -11.22 3.56
N LEU A 206 -1.65 -11.09 2.99
CA LEU A 206 -2.62 -12.15 2.72
C LEU A 206 -2.46 -12.72 1.30
#